data_a9d20db513fb3202ce94686760bf583e
#
_entry.id   a9d20db513fb3202ce94686760bf583e
#
_cell.length_a   1.000
_cell.length_b   1.000
_cell.length_c   1.000
_cell.angle_alpha   90.00
_cell.angle_beta   90.00
_cell.angle_gamma   90.00
#
_symmetry.space_group_name_H-M   'P 1'
#
loop_
_entity.id
_entity.type
_entity.pdbx_description
1 polymer ?
#
loop_
_entity_poly.entity_id
_entity_poly.type
_entity_poly.pdbx_seq_one_letter_code
_entity_poly.pdbx_strand_id
1 'polypeptide(L)'
;MGKVSEIYNTLLFLHEGNRRIWPLEAEDEFSEGKYDDSYISHRRKGQESLKKLKAFPEIKQRMANMARYMNEDFHETQVRLSHQLGNLTSKQVTTNVIENLESNPNSILYLIDKILDQAQAEGVSSGTLHIVSPYLFSGRYYDEEGELIYDGAQETLQFLSQNPDVKLEVITNSVMTSDNFFTQAIIDMDMAPRFLLTPEMQEIWLSSREKGEFNPDVIESEEWQRLINHPQVFIYQTGGTDSVILGGDAHYGKLHAKFIFGNSGGFVGTSNFDYRSNLYNNELGFFFFGEGVRQELIDVFEDLKSTSYRWGTPEWLEMRRKVMESDSKKAGPARKQRGTFKTIRALGLEYLM
;
A
#
# COMPACT_ATOMS: atom_id res chain seq x y z
N MET A 1 -12.82 12.53 -0.21
CA MET A 1 -12.97 12.44 1.26
C MET A 1 -11.70 11.96 1.97
N GLY A 2 -10.95 10.98 1.48
CA GLY A 2 -9.82 10.39 2.20
C GLY A 2 -8.76 11.39 2.69
N LYS A 3 -8.17 12.19 1.81
CA LYS A 3 -7.09 13.12 2.20
C LYS A 3 -7.55 14.20 3.20
N VAL A 4 -8.77 14.70 3.07
CA VAL A 4 -9.29 15.73 3.96
C VAL A 4 -9.73 15.14 5.28
N SER A 5 -10.41 14.00 5.27
CA SER A 5 -10.81 13.28 6.48
C SER A 5 -9.62 12.81 7.29
N GLU A 6 -8.57 12.30 6.63
CA GLU A 6 -7.36 11.83 7.32
C GLU A 6 -6.60 13.01 7.95
N ILE A 7 -6.44 14.13 7.24
CA ILE A 7 -5.83 15.34 7.80
C ILE A 7 -6.70 15.91 8.92
N TYR A 8 -8.01 15.96 8.72
CA TYR A 8 -8.95 16.44 9.75
C TYR A 8 -8.92 15.56 10.99
N ASN A 9 -9.04 14.26 10.83
CA ASN A 9 -9.00 13.32 11.94
C ASN A 9 -7.63 13.32 12.63
N THR A 10 -6.53 13.47 11.90
CA THR A 10 -5.20 13.65 12.49
C THR A 10 -5.09 14.95 13.25
N LEU A 11 -5.57 16.05 12.69
CA LEU A 11 -5.56 17.35 13.36
C LEU A 11 -6.53 17.40 14.54
N LEU A 12 -7.70 16.78 14.43
CA LEU A 12 -8.67 16.64 15.51
C LEU A 12 -8.11 15.72 16.61
N PHE A 13 -7.51 14.61 16.27
CA PHE A 13 -6.83 13.72 17.20
C PHE A 13 -5.68 14.43 17.93
N LEU A 14 -4.83 15.15 17.20
CA LEU A 14 -3.75 15.96 17.79
C LEU A 14 -4.31 17.10 18.67
N HIS A 15 -5.41 17.72 18.27
CA HIS A 15 -6.02 18.80 19.01
C HIS A 15 -6.80 18.29 20.24
N GLU A 16 -7.66 17.30 20.08
CA GLU A 16 -8.46 16.73 21.18
C GLU A 16 -7.62 15.84 22.09
N GLY A 17 -6.68 15.09 21.54
CA GLY A 17 -5.69 14.36 22.31
C GLY A 17 -4.85 15.28 23.19
N ASN A 18 -4.44 16.43 22.62
CA ASN A 18 -3.72 17.45 23.36
C ASN A 18 -4.57 18.09 24.48
N ARG A 19 -5.91 18.23 24.27
CA ARG A 19 -6.82 18.75 25.30
C ARG A 19 -7.22 17.72 26.34
N ARG A 20 -7.40 16.46 25.97
CA ARG A 20 -7.88 15.39 26.87
C ARG A 20 -6.78 14.68 27.62
N ILE A 21 -5.65 14.45 26.94
CA ILE A 21 -4.52 13.71 27.52
C ILE A 21 -3.51 14.68 28.15
N TRP A 22 -3.39 15.88 27.59
CA TRP A 22 -2.47 16.91 28.05
C TRP A 22 -3.18 18.27 28.11
N PRO A 23 -4.05 18.49 29.10
CA PRO A 23 -4.67 19.81 29.30
C PRO A 23 -3.57 20.88 29.46
N LEU A 24 -3.80 22.05 28.89
CA LEU A 24 -2.85 23.17 28.99
C LEU A 24 -2.58 23.57 30.44
N GLU A 25 -3.55 23.32 31.30
CA GLU A 25 -3.49 23.57 32.74
C GLU A 25 -2.63 22.53 33.50
N ALA A 26 -2.22 21.45 32.86
CA ALA A 26 -1.37 20.42 33.48
C ALA A 26 0.13 20.78 33.49
N GLU A 27 0.53 21.97 33.03
CA GLU A 27 1.94 22.40 33.12
C GLU A 27 2.45 22.42 34.56
N ASP A 28 1.59 22.81 35.50
CA ASP A 28 1.93 22.81 36.92
C ASP A 28 2.09 21.39 37.46
N GLU A 29 1.31 20.43 36.97
CA GLU A 29 1.43 19.01 37.34
C GLU A 29 2.74 18.36 36.83
N PHE A 30 3.24 18.82 35.67
CA PHE A 30 4.53 18.35 35.16
C PHE A 30 5.70 18.89 35.97
N SER A 31 5.59 20.12 36.50
CA SER A 31 6.61 20.71 37.37
C SER A 31 6.71 20.05 38.75
N GLU A 32 5.64 19.36 39.18
CA GLU A 32 5.59 18.59 40.41
C GLU A 32 6.20 17.18 40.34
N GLY A 33 6.79 16.80 39.18
CA GLY A 33 7.42 15.50 39.01
C GLY A 33 6.46 14.33 38.84
N LYS A 34 5.19 14.56 38.53
CA LYS A 34 4.19 13.50 38.32
C LYS A 34 4.44 12.72 37.02
N TYR A 35 5.21 13.29 36.08
CA TYR A 35 5.49 12.68 34.80
C TYR A 35 7.02 12.66 34.56
N ASP A 36 7.49 11.62 33.85
CA ASP A 36 8.90 11.52 33.54
C ASP A 36 9.34 12.47 32.39
N ASP A 37 10.65 12.72 32.32
CA ASP A 37 11.25 13.61 31.30
C ASP A 37 10.99 13.13 29.86
N SER A 38 10.82 11.83 29.65
CA SER A 38 10.50 11.26 28.35
C SER A 38 9.11 11.71 27.88
N TYR A 39 8.13 11.65 28.75
CA TYR A 39 6.76 12.08 28.47
C TYR A 39 6.69 13.58 28.14
N ILE A 40 7.35 14.41 28.93
CA ILE A 40 7.43 15.86 28.73
C ILE A 40 8.11 16.18 27.39
N SER A 41 9.19 15.46 27.07
CA SER A 41 9.91 15.62 25.80
C SER A 41 9.04 15.28 24.58
N HIS A 42 8.26 14.20 24.63
CA HIS A 42 7.34 13.82 23.55
C HIS A 42 6.24 14.83 23.36
N ARG A 43 5.68 15.36 24.45
CA ARG A 43 4.66 16.42 24.39
C ARG A 43 5.19 17.68 23.72
N ARG A 44 6.37 18.17 24.10
CA ARG A 44 6.99 19.34 23.48
C ARG A 44 7.24 19.15 22.00
N LYS A 45 7.77 18.00 21.60
CA LYS A 45 7.97 17.64 20.17
C LYS A 45 6.64 17.63 19.40
N GLY A 46 5.59 17.08 19.98
CA GLY A 46 4.26 17.09 19.39
C GLY A 46 3.72 18.49 19.18
N GLN A 47 3.86 19.39 20.16
CA GLN A 47 3.45 20.79 20.06
C GLN A 47 4.26 21.57 19.02
N GLU A 48 5.57 21.34 18.93
CA GLU A 48 6.42 21.94 17.91
C GLU A 48 6.03 21.46 16.50
N SER A 49 5.77 20.18 16.33
CA SER A 49 5.31 19.61 15.06
C SER A 49 3.97 20.20 14.65
N LEU A 50 3.03 20.35 15.59
CA LEU A 50 1.73 20.97 15.33
C LEU A 50 1.87 22.47 14.94
N LYS A 51 2.77 23.21 15.57
CA LYS A 51 3.05 24.61 15.18
C LYS A 51 3.63 24.67 13.76
N LYS A 52 4.54 23.76 13.42
CA LYS A 52 5.08 23.65 12.05
C LYS A 52 3.98 23.36 11.05
N LEU A 53 3.18 22.30 11.27
CA LEU A 53 2.04 21.95 10.40
C LEU A 53 1.10 23.12 10.17
N LYS A 54 0.72 23.86 11.22
CA LYS A 54 -0.16 25.04 11.11
C LYS A 54 0.47 26.23 10.37
N ALA A 55 1.79 26.23 10.16
CA ALA A 55 2.47 27.29 9.42
C ALA A 55 2.43 27.11 7.90
N PHE A 56 2.15 25.90 7.39
CA PHE A 56 2.15 25.61 5.96
C PHE A 56 0.95 26.23 5.23
N PRO A 57 1.18 26.96 4.13
CA PRO A 57 0.10 27.58 3.36
C PRO A 57 -0.99 26.61 2.92
N GLU A 58 -0.61 25.41 2.43
CA GLU A 58 -1.53 24.37 1.96
C GLU A 58 -2.41 23.84 3.09
N ILE A 59 -1.85 23.63 4.28
CA ILE A 59 -2.62 23.18 5.44
C ILE A 59 -3.56 24.28 5.91
N LYS A 60 -3.10 25.53 5.96
CA LYS A 60 -3.96 26.67 6.30
C LYS A 60 -5.12 26.80 5.32
N GLN A 61 -4.85 26.67 4.02
CA GLN A 61 -5.88 26.72 2.99
C GLN A 61 -6.87 25.56 3.12
N ARG A 62 -6.39 24.33 3.34
CA ARG A 62 -7.26 23.17 3.58
C ARG A 62 -8.10 23.31 4.83
N MET A 63 -7.52 23.83 5.93
CA MET A 63 -8.28 24.11 7.15
C MET A 63 -9.34 25.21 6.93
N ALA A 64 -9.03 26.26 6.18
CA ALA A 64 -9.97 27.30 5.83
C ALA A 64 -11.13 26.78 4.96
N ASN A 65 -10.85 25.82 4.09
CA ASN A 65 -11.84 25.20 3.21
C ASN A 65 -12.58 24.02 3.86
N MET A 66 -12.25 23.66 5.10
CA MET A 66 -12.74 22.43 5.73
C MET A 66 -14.27 22.40 5.85
N ALA A 67 -14.91 23.53 6.15
CA ALA A 67 -16.37 23.61 6.20
C ALA A 67 -17.01 23.28 4.83
N ARG A 68 -16.38 23.72 3.74
CA ARG A 68 -16.80 23.38 2.38
C ARG A 68 -16.64 21.89 2.12
N TYR A 69 -15.48 21.30 2.39
CA TYR A 69 -15.24 19.87 2.21
C TYR A 69 -16.17 18.99 3.04
N MET A 70 -16.62 19.48 4.20
CA MET A 70 -17.56 18.75 5.06
C MET A 70 -19.02 18.88 4.63
N ASN A 71 -19.37 19.87 3.80
CA ASN A 71 -20.77 20.20 3.49
C ASN A 71 -21.10 20.15 1.99
N GLU A 72 -20.13 20.20 1.09
CA GLU A 72 -20.38 20.43 -0.33
C GLU A 72 -19.95 19.29 -1.24
N ASP A 73 -18.96 18.48 -0.83
CA ASP A 73 -18.33 17.48 -1.70
C ASP A 73 -18.68 16.03 -1.28
N PHE A 74 -19.97 15.79 -0.94
CA PHE A 74 -20.45 14.46 -0.61
C PHE A 74 -21.13 13.80 -1.80
N HIS A 75 -20.81 12.51 -2.02
CA HIS A 75 -21.54 11.67 -2.94
C HIS A 75 -22.44 10.73 -2.15
N GLU A 76 -23.73 10.69 -2.52
CA GLU A 76 -24.62 9.67 -2.03
C GLU A 76 -24.26 8.34 -2.70
N THR A 77 -23.95 7.33 -1.90
CA THR A 77 -23.59 6.01 -2.39
C THR A 77 -24.01 4.92 -1.42
N GLN A 78 -24.25 3.74 -1.96
CA GLN A 78 -24.42 2.55 -1.13
C GLN A 78 -23.07 2.13 -0.57
N VAL A 79 -23.04 1.82 0.72
CA VAL A 79 -21.85 1.34 1.39
C VAL A 79 -22.15 0.07 2.18
N ARG A 80 -21.20 -0.86 2.19
CA ARG A 80 -21.24 -2.04 3.05
C ARG A 80 -19.99 -2.09 3.91
N LEU A 81 -20.19 -2.16 5.22
CA LEU A 81 -19.11 -2.40 6.16
C LEU A 81 -18.58 -3.82 5.97
N SER A 82 -17.27 -3.95 5.87
CA SER A 82 -16.54 -5.22 5.96
C SER A 82 -15.58 -5.18 7.14
N HIS A 83 -15.41 -6.30 7.82
CA HIS A 83 -14.49 -6.39 8.94
C HIS A 83 -14.00 -7.82 9.12
N GLN A 84 -12.78 -7.94 9.61
CA GLN A 84 -12.14 -9.20 9.98
C GLN A 84 -11.94 -9.29 11.50
N LEU A 85 -12.88 -8.68 12.27
CA LEU A 85 -12.87 -8.75 13.72
C LEU A 85 -13.02 -10.19 14.16
N GLY A 86 -12.10 -10.66 14.97
CA GLY A 86 -12.07 -12.05 15.43
C GLY A 86 -11.15 -12.98 14.63
N ASN A 87 -10.53 -12.55 13.54
CA ASN A 87 -9.53 -13.37 12.83
C ASN A 87 -8.46 -13.91 13.79
N LEU A 88 -7.94 -13.08 14.69
CA LEU A 88 -6.93 -13.48 15.69
C LEU A 88 -7.40 -14.55 16.67
N THR A 89 -8.71 -14.71 16.85
CA THR A 89 -9.30 -15.69 17.79
C THR A 89 -9.76 -16.97 17.11
N SER A 90 -9.83 -16.98 15.78
CA SER A 90 -10.21 -18.13 14.97
C SER A 90 -8.99 -18.81 14.38
N LYS A 91 -8.60 -19.95 14.94
CA LYS A 91 -7.49 -20.74 14.37
C LYS A 91 -7.76 -21.14 12.92
N GLN A 92 -8.98 -21.49 12.59
CA GLN A 92 -9.38 -21.88 11.24
C GLN A 92 -9.12 -20.75 10.23
N VAL A 93 -9.51 -19.53 10.57
CA VAL A 93 -9.32 -18.35 9.72
C VAL A 93 -7.83 -17.97 9.57
N THR A 94 -7.07 -18.03 10.65
CA THR A 94 -5.64 -17.65 10.64
C THR A 94 -4.73 -18.66 9.94
N THR A 95 -5.20 -19.87 9.71
CA THR A 95 -4.42 -20.93 9.06
C THR A 95 -4.94 -21.29 7.67
N ASN A 96 -6.13 -20.83 7.30
CA ASN A 96 -6.76 -21.21 6.04
C ASN A 96 -7.35 -20.01 5.30
N VAL A 97 -6.60 -19.49 4.32
CA VAL A 97 -7.04 -18.37 3.48
C VAL A 97 -8.25 -18.74 2.63
N ILE A 98 -8.38 -20.00 2.22
CA ILE A 98 -9.50 -20.46 1.41
C ILE A 98 -10.82 -20.33 2.18
N GLU A 99 -10.81 -20.64 3.47
CA GLU A 99 -12.00 -20.43 4.33
C GLU A 99 -12.43 -18.96 4.36
N ASN A 100 -11.49 -18.02 4.34
CA ASN A 100 -11.81 -16.60 4.27
C ASN A 100 -12.38 -16.19 2.91
N LEU A 101 -11.87 -16.77 1.83
CA LEU A 101 -12.34 -16.49 0.47
C LEU A 101 -13.73 -17.05 0.20
N GLU A 102 -14.00 -18.27 0.64
CA GLU A 102 -15.18 -19.02 0.23
C GLU A 102 -16.36 -18.90 1.20
N SER A 103 -16.10 -18.80 2.49
CA SER A 103 -17.15 -18.98 3.49
C SER A 103 -17.27 -17.88 4.55
N ASN A 104 -16.37 -16.90 4.60
CA ASN A 104 -16.49 -15.80 5.54
C ASN A 104 -17.14 -14.55 4.92
N PRO A 105 -18.48 -14.35 5.06
CA PRO A 105 -19.21 -13.29 4.34
C PRO A 105 -18.88 -11.87 4.81
N ASN A 106 -18.07 -11.71 5.86
CA ASN A 106 -17.61 -10.42 6.36
C ASN A 106 -16.13 -10.18 6.00
N SER A 107 -15.44 -11.19 5.47
CA SER A 107 -14.06 -11.06 5.03
C SER A 107 -13.94 -10.08 3.86
N ILE A 108 -12.90 -9.26 3.90
CA ILE A 108 -12.57 -8.35 2.79
C ILE A 108 -12.29 -9.15 1.53
N LEU A 109 -11.55 -10.26 1.63
CA LEU A 109 -11.24 -11.15 0.51
C LEU A 109 -12.50 -11.75 -0.11
N TYR A 110 -13.39 -12.30 0.71
CA TYR A 110 -14.67 -12.83 0.24
C TYR A 110 -15.49 -11.80 -0.53
N LEU A 111 -15.58 -10.58 -0.01
CA LEU A 111 -16.36 -9.53 -0.64
C LEU A 111 -15.73 -8.99 -1.93
N ILE A 112 -14.40 -8.93 -2.02
CA ILE A 112 -13.69 -8.61 -3.26
C ILE A 112 -13.99 -9.67 -4.31
N ASP A 113 -13.88 -10.94 -3.95
CA ASP A 113 -14.19 -12.07 -4.82
C ASP A 113 -15.63 -12.00 -5.35
N LYS A 114 -16.60 -11.77 -4.47
CA LYS A 114 -18.01 -11.62 -4.88
C LYS A 114 -18.29 -10.42 -5.79
N ILE A 115 -17.57 -9.33 -5.65
CA ILE A 115 -17.67 -8.18 -6.57
C ILE A 115 -17.10 -8.56 -7.95
N LEU A 116 -16.00 -9.29 -7.99
CA LEU A 116 -15.41 -9.76 -9.24
C LEU A 116 -16.33 -10.78 -9.94
N ASP A 117 -16.89 -11.74 -9.19
CA ASP A 117 -17.88 -12.70 -9.68
C ASP A 117 -19.11 -11.98 -10.28
N GLN A 118 -19.62 -10.97 -9.56
CA GLN A 118 -20.78 -10.21 -10.02
C GLN A 118 -20.45 -9.43 -11.29
N ALA A 119 -19.31 -8.76 -11.34
CA ALA A 119 -18.87 -8.03 -12.54
C ALA A 119 -18.76 -8.95 -13.75
N GLN A 120 -18.23 -10.17 -13.56
CA GLN A 120 -18.14 -11.18 -14.59
C GLN A 120 -19.54 -11.66 -15.03
N ALA A 121 -20.44 -11.94 -14.09
CA ALA A 121 -21.81 -12.36 -14.37
C ALA A 121 -22.62 -11.29 -15.13
N GLU A 122 -22.35 -10.01 -14.88
CA GLU A 122 -22.92 -8.86 -15.56
C GLU A 122 -22.30 -8.61 -16.95
N GLY A 123 -21.33 -9.43 -17.36
CA GLY A 123 -20.63 -9.30 -18.64
C GLY A 123 -19.65 -8.13 -18.71
N VAL A 124 -19.15 -7.67 -17.57
CA VAL A 124 -18.08 -6.66 -17.50
C VAL A 124 -16.78 -7.31 -17.94
N SER A 125 -16.47 -7.19 -19.23
CA SER A 125 -15.29 -7.78 -19.87
C SER A 125 -14.20 -6.74 -20.17
N SER A 126 -14.41 -5.49 -19.75
CA SER A 126 -13.47 -4.39 -20.00
C SER A 126 -13.38 -3.45 -18.80
N GLY A 127 -12.28 -2.75 -18.68
CA GLY A 127 -12.04 -1.74 -17.66
C GLY A 127 -10.71 -1.92 -16.94
N THR A 128 -10.49 -1.08 -15.93
CA THR A 128 -9.26 -1.12 -15.15
C THR A 128 -9.56 -1.41 -13.70
N LEU A 129 -8.90 -2.42 -13.14
CA LEU A 129 -8.84 -2.65 -11.71
C LEU A 129 -7.65 -1.84 -11.15
N HIS A 130 -7.97 -0.90 -10.30
CA HIS A 130 -6.99 -0.03 -9.65
C HIS A 130 -6.76 -0.49 -8.23
N ILE A 131 -5.51 -0.66 -7.84
CA ILE A 131 -5.12 -1.04 -6.48
C ILE A 131 -4.09 -0.04 -5.96
N VAL A 132 -4.34 0.50 -4.77
CA VAL A 132 -3.38 1.29 -4.02
C VAL A 132 -3.18 0.65 -2.66
N SER A 133 -1.96 0.24 -2.37
CA SER A 133 -1.61 -0.36 -1.08
C SER A 133 -0.13 -0.15 -0.78
N PRO A 134 0.23 0.18 0.47
CA PRO A 134 1.63 0.34 0.87
C PRO A 134 2.41 -0.98 0.81
N TYR A 135 1.72 -2.08 1.08
CA TYR A 135 2.24 -3.44 1.04
C TYR A 135 1.27 -4.28 0.23
N LEU A 136 1.71 -4.73 -0.90
CA LEU A 136 0.88 -5.50 -1.80
C LEU A 136 1.58 -6.82 -2.09
N PHE A 137 0.93 -7.91 -1.72
CA PHE A 137 1.38 -9.25 -2.04
C PHE A 137 0.29 -10.00 -2.77
N SER A 138 0.68 -10.60 -3.84
CA SER A 138 -0.07 -11.68 -4.44
C SER A 138 0.34 -12.95 -3.69
N GLY A 139 -0.47 -13.35 -2.70
CA GLY A 139 -0.12 -14.42 -1.78
C GLY A 139 0.03 -15.76 -2.47
N ARG A 140 0.96 -16.58 -1.95
CA ARG A 140 1.01 -18.02 -2.16
C ARG A 140 0.66 -18.71 -0.88
N TYR A 141 -0.25 -19.64 -0.94
CA TYR A 141 -0.70 -20.39 0.22
C TYR A 141 -0.50 -21.89 -0.01
N TYR A 142 0.01 -22.54 1.00
CA TYR A 142 0.38 -23.97 0.95
C TYR A 142 -0.43 -24.72 2.01
N ASP A 143 -0.74 -25.99 1.75
CA ASP A 143 -1.35 -26.88 2.73
C ASP A 143 -0.33 -27.37 3.78
N GLU A 144 -0.80 -28.28 4.65
CA GLU A 144 0.04 -28.87 5.71
C GLU A 144 1.15 -29.79 5.14
N GLU A 145 0.95 -30.31 3.93
CA GLU A 145 1.90 -31.14 3.19
C GLU A 145 2.93 -30.30 2.42
N GLY A 146 2.72 -28.98 2.32
CA GLY A 146 3.57 -28.04 1.61
C GLY A 146 3.26 -27.93 0.11
N GLU A 147 2.12 -28.45 -0.33
CA GLU A 147 1.63 -28.29 -1.69
C GLU A 147 0.97 -26.92 -1.89
N LEU A 148 1.21 -26.29 -3.04
CA LEU A 148 0.65 -24.99 -3.38
C LEU A 148 -0.85 -25.11 -3.64
N ILE A 149 -1.67 -24.49 -2.79
CA ILE A 149 -3.14 -24.52 -2.92
C ILE A 149 -3.71 -23.25 -3.54
N TYR A 150 -2.96 -22.14 -3.52
CA TYR A 150 -3.40 -20.88 -4.11
C TYR A 150 -2.20 -19.99 -4.47
N ASP A 151 -2.20 -19.44 -5.69
CA ASP A 151 -1.25 -18.41 -6.14
C ASP A 151 -2.04 -17.24 -6.75
N GLY A 152 -2.18 -16.15 -5.99
CA GLY A 152 -2.98 -15.00 -6.43
C GLY A 152 -2.43 -14.29 -7.67
N ALA A 153 -1.12 -14.37 -7.95
CA ALA A 153 -0.57 -13.82 -9.19
C ALA A 153 -0.99 -14.66 -10.39
N GLN A 154 -0.93 -15.96 -10.26
CA GLN A 154 -1.33 -16.90 -11.32
C GLN A 154 -2.84 -16.77 -11.60
N GLU A 155 -3.67 -16.74 -10.58
CA GLU A 155 -5.12 -16.53 -10.71
C GLU A 155 -5.44 -15.21 -11.42
N THR A 156 -4.79 -14.13 -11.00
CA THR A 156 -4.97 -12.81 -11.62
C THR A 156 -4.53 -12.81 -13.09
N LEU A 157 -3.38 -13.38 -13.41
CA LEU A 157 -2.89 -13.46 -14.78
C LEU A 157 -3.78 -14.36 -15.66
N GLN A 158 -4.31 -15.45 -15.11
CA GLN A 158 -5.27 -16.30 -15.80
C GLN A 158 -6.56 -15.52 -16.09
N PHE A 159 -7.10 -14.79 -15.12
CA PHE A 159 -8.26 -13.92 -15.32
C PHE A 159 -8.01 -12.87 -16.41
N LEU A 160 -6.87 -12.18 -16.37
CA LEU A 160 -6.51 -11.19 -17.38
C LEU A 160 -6.38 -11.79 -18.78
N SER A 161 -5.81 -13.00 -18.90
CA SER A 161 -5.67 -13.69 -20.17
C SER A 161 -7.02 -14.05 -20.83
N GLN A 162 -8.03 -14.31 -20.01
CA GLN A 162 -9.42 -14.57 -20.45
C GLN A 162 -10.19 -13.29 -20.75
N ASN A 163 -9.72 -12.15 -20.25
CA ASN A 163 -10.35 -10.84 -20.37
C ASN A 163 -9.37 -9.80 -20.95
N PRO A 164 -9.09 -9.82 -22.26
CA PRO A 164 -8.01 -9.03 -22.87
C PRO A 164 -8.21 -7.51 -22.76
N ASP A 165 -9.45 -7.05 -22.57
CA ASP A 165 -9.78 -5.63 -22.41
C ASP A 165 -9.77 -5.16 -20.94
N VAL A 166 -9.45 -6.05 -19.99
CA VAL A 166 -9.25 -5.71 -18.58
C VAL A 166 -7.80 -5.40 -18.31
N LYS A 167 -7.56 -4.36 -17.50
CA LYS A 167 -6.23 -3.95 -17.05
C LYS A 167 -6.14 -4.00 -15.52
N LEU A 168 -4.95 -4.25 -15.03
CA LEU A 168 -4.57 -4.14 -13.63
C LEU A 168 -3.55 -3.01 -13.48
N GLU A 169 -3.89 -2.00 -12.72
CA GLU A 169 -2.98 -0.91 -12.35
C GLU A 169 -2.78 -0.88 -10.83
N VAL A 170 -1.54 -0.97 -10.41
CA VAL A 170 -1.16 -1.06 -8.99
C VAL A 170 -0.23 0.09 -8.63
N ILE A 171 -0.48 0.77 -7.52
CA ILE A 171 0.47 1.72 -6.92
C ILE A 171 0.85 1.25 -5.53
N THR A 172 2.14 1.13 -5.28
CA THR A 172 2.71 0.71 -4.00
C THR A 172 3.93 1.55 -3.61
N ASN A 173 4.52 1.29 -2.45
CA ASN A 173 5.75 1.94 -2.05
C ASN A 173 6.95 1.48 -2.90
N SER A 174 7.96 2.34 -2.96
CA SER A 174 9.29 2.03 -3.48
C SER A 174 10.31 1.86 -2.35
N VAL A 175 11.56 1.58 -2.72
CA VAL A 175 12.69 1.61 -1.77
C VAL A 175 12.90 2.99 -1.13
N MET A 176 12.38 4.07 -1.76
CA MET A 176 12.45 5.44 -1.22
C MET A 176 11.40 5.70 -0.14
N THR A 177 10.19 5.20 -0.36
CA THR A 177 9.01 5.56 0.44
C THR A 177 8.63 4.52 1.48
N SER A 178 9.00 3.25 1.28
CA SER A 178 8.68 2.17 2.21
C SER A 178 9.32 2.36 3.59
N ASP A 179 8.58 2.03 4.63
CA ASP A 179 9.04 1.97 6.03
C ASP A 179 9.38 0.54 6.47
N ASN A 180 9.02 -0.46 5.67
CA ASN A 180 9.32 -1.86 5.93
C ASN A 180 10.17 -2.45 4.80
N PHE A 181 11.47 -2.66 5.06
CA PHE A 181 12.40 -3.18 4.07
C PHE A 181 12.17 -4.65 3.72
N PHE A 182 11.65 -5.43 4.66
CA PHE A 182 11.34 -6.84 4.42
C PHE A 182 10.19 -6.96 3.41
N THR A 183 9.12 -6.22 3.67
CA THR A 183 7.97 -6.13 2.78
C THR A 183 8.36 -5.60 1.40
N GLN A 184 9.17 -4.54 1.36
CA GLN A 184 9.64 -3.99 0.09
C GLN A 184 10.53 -4.97 -0.69
N ALA A 185 11.31 -5.82 0.01
CA ALA A 185 12.09 -6.85 -0.64
C ALA A 185 11.19 -7.91 -1.30
N ILE A 186 10.07 -8.28 -0.68
CA ILE A 186 9.10 -9.20 -1.28
C ILE A 186 8.45 -8.56 -2.52
N ILE A 187 8.03 -7.29 -2.43
CA ILE A 187 7.42 -6.60 -3.57
C ILE A 187 8.36 -6.57 -4.77
N ASP A 188 9.62 -6.17 -4.57
CA ASP A 188 10.56 -5.97 -5.67
C ASP A 188 11.20 -7.26 -6.19
N MET A 189 11.33 -8.28 -5.36
CA MET A 189 12.05 -9.52 -5.70
C MET A 189 11.12 -10.67 -6.06
N ASP A 190 9.85 -10.61 -5.67
CA ASP A 190 8.89 -11.70 -5.91
C ASP A 190 7.58 -11.19 -6.54
N MET A 191 6.86 -10.27 -5.89
CA MET A 191 5.51 -9.92 -6.30
C MET A 191 5.48 -9.27 -7.70
N ALA A 192 6.19 -8.19 -7.93
CA ALA A 192 6.22 -7.53 -9.23
C ALA A 192 6.84 -8.43 -10.33
N PRO A 193 7.95 -9.16 -10.07
CA PRO A 193 8.46 -10.16 -10.99
C PRO A 193 7.45 -11.22 -11.40
N ARG A 194 6.65 -11.76 -10.48
CA ARG A 194 5.66 -12.80 -10.81
C ARG A 194 4.56 -12.32 -11.76
N PHE A 195 4.21 -11.06 -11.69
CA PHE A 195 3.24 -10.48 -12.60
C PHE A 195 3.79 -10.14 -13.98
N LEU A 196 5.08 -9.85 -14.08
CA LEU A 196 5.67 -9.27 -15.29
C LEU A 196 6.68 -10.17 -15.98
N LEU A 197 7.40 -11.02 -15.25
CA LEU A 197 8.53 -11.78 -15.77
C LEU A 197 8.19 -13.25 -15.95
N THR A 198 8.81 -13.89 -16.97
CA THR A 198 8.81 -15.34 -17.09
C THR A 198 9.57 -15.99 -15.92
N PRO A 199 9.32 -17.27 -15.59
CA PRO A 199 10.05 -17.96 -14.53
C PRO A 199 11.57 -17.88 -14.71
N GLU A 200 12.07 -18.01 -15.92
CA GLU A 200 13.50 -17.93 -16.26
C GLU A 200 14.04 -16.52 -15.97
N MET A 201 13.29 -15.48 -16.35
CA MET A 201 13.67 -14.09 -16.10
C MET A 201 13.58 -13.74 -14.60
N GLN A 202 12.64 -14.31 -13.85
CA GLN A 202 12.58 -14.18 -12.38
C GLN A 202 13.84 -14.74 -11.71
N GLU A 203 14.32 -15.93 -12.15
CA GLU A 203 15.55 -16.50 -11.62
C GLU A 203 16.79 -15.63 -11.96
N ILE A 204 16.86 -15.11 -13.16
CA ILE A 204 17.92 -14.16 -13.55
C ILE A 204 17.86 -12.91 -12.68
N TRP A 205 16.67 -12.33 -12.48
CA TRP A 205 16.45 -11.16 -11.61
C TRP A 205 16.92 -11.43 -10.17
N LEU A 206 16.59 -12.59 -9.61
CA LEU A 206 16.97 -13.00 -8.26
C LEU A 206 18.45 -13.36 -8.12
N SER A 207 19.08 -13.86 -9.19
CA SER A 207 20.50 -14.27 -9.17
C SER A 207 21.46 -13.11 -9.42
N SER A 208 20.98 -11.97 -9.93
CA SER A 208 21.81 -10.79 -10.21
C SER A 208 22.58 -10.34 -8.97
N ARG A 209 23.84 -9.94 -9.12
CA ARG A 209 24.71 -9.52 -8.00
C ARG A 209 24.30 -8.17 -7.47
N GLU A 210 24.31 -8.03 -6.15
CA GLU A 210 23.70 -6.90 -5.43
C GLU A 210 24.52 -5.61 -5.37
N LYS A 211 25.56 -5.44 -6.11
CA LYS A 211 26.35 -4.19 -6.02
C LYS A 211 25.75 -2.98 -6.75
N GLY A 212 24.41 -2.89 -6.76
CA GLY A 212 23.70 -1.79 -7.42
C GLY A 212 23.65 -1.90 -8.94
N GLU A 213 24.29 -2.90 -9.49
CA GLU A 213 24.34 -3.13 -10.94
C GLU A 213 23.34 -4.23 -11.30
N PHE A 214 22.32 -3.83 -12.01
CA PHE A 214 21.55 -4.76 -12.81
C PHE A 214 22.44 -5.20 -13.98
N ASN A 215 22.36 -6.48 -14.34
CA ASN A 215 23.07 -6.93 -15.53
C ASN A 215 22.53 -6.16 -16.76
N PRO A 216 23.34 -5.28 -17.42
CA PRO A 216 22.87 -4.50 -18.57
C PRO A 216 22.34 -5.40 -19.68
N ASP A 217 22.98 -6.55 -19.93
CA ASP A 217 22.55 -7.49 -20.97
C ASP A 217 21.14 -8.01 -20.78
N VAL A 218 20.65 -8.01 -19.52
CA VAL A 218 19.27 -8.45 -19.18
C VAL A 218 18.29 -7.29 -19.34
N ILE A 219 18.56 -6.13 -18.72
CA ILE A 219 17.62 -5.02 -18.71
C ILE A 219 17.51 -4.31 -20.07
N GLU A 220 18.52 -4.41 -20.91
CA GLU A 220 18.54 -3.89 -22.29
C GLU A 220 18.00 -4.91 -23.30
N SER A 221 17.75 -6.16 -22.89
CA SER A 221 17.25 -7.20 -23.79
C SER A 221 15.83 -6.89 -24.31
N GLU A 222 15.54 -7.28 -25.53
CA GLU A 222 14.20 -7.17 -26.11
C GLU A 222 13.15 -7.91 -25.28
N GLU A 223 13.54 -9.03 -24.68
CA GLU A 223 12.68 -9.82 -23.82
C GLU A 223 12.27 -9.03 -22.56
N TRP A 224 13.23 -8.42 -21.85
CA TRP A 224 12.92 -7.56 -20.70
C TRP A 224 11.98 -6.43 -21.09
N GLN A 225 12.29 -5.73 -22.18
CA GLN A 225 11.47 -4.60 -22.64
C GLN A 225 10.05 -5.05 -23.00
N ARG A 226 9.88 -6.22 -23.60
CA ARG A 226 8.57 -6.79 -23.88
C ARG A 226 7.78 -7.12 -22.61
N LEU A 227 8.45 -7.75 -21.62
CA LEU A 227 7.80 -8.17 -20.37
C LEU A 227 7.37 -6.99 -19.51
N ILE A 228 8.24 -6.00 -19.31
CA ILE A 228 7.88 -4.81 -18.51
C ILE A 228 6.83 -3.93 -19.20
N ASN A 229 6.67 -4.03 -20.51
CA ASN A 229 5.63 -3.37 -21.28
C ASN A 229 4.39 -4.24 -21.45
N HIS A 230 4.06 -5.07 -20.45
CA HIS A 230 2.85 -5.88 -20.44
C HIS A 230 1.61 -5.04 -20.77
N PRO A 231 0.71 -5.50 -21.68
CA PRO A 231 -0.42 -4.67 -22.15
C PRO A 231 -1.52 -4.48 -21.10
N GLN A 232 -1.59 -5.36 -20.10
CA GLN A 232 -2.66 -5.38 -19.11
C GLN A 232 -2.19 -5.15 -17.67
N VAL A 233 -0.89 -5.29 -17.36
CA VAL A 233 -0.37 -5.18 -15.99
C VAL A 233 0.59 -4.00 -15.87
N PHE A 234 0.30 -3.10 -14.93
CA PHE A 234 1.06 -1.91 -14.68
C PHE A 234 1.32 -1.76 -13.18
N ILE A 235 2.57 -1.84 -12.77
CA ILE A 235 2.96 -1.70 -11.36
C ILE A 235 3.77 -0.43 -11.19
N TYR A 236 3.26 0.49 -10.40
CA TYR A 236 3.86 1.78 -10.11
C TYR A 236 4.37 1.82 -8.67
N GLN A 237 5.47 2.50 -8.46
CA GLN A 237 6.07 2.71 -7.15
C GLN A 237 6.26 4.19 -6.88
N THR A 238 5.78 4.66 -5.73
CA THR A 238 5.83 6.07 -5.34
C THR A 238 7.25 6.56 -5.11
N GLY A 239 7.48 7.88 -5.23
CA GLY A 239 8.77 8.49 -4.90
C GLY A 239 9.27 9.52 -5.92
N GLY A 240 8.47 9.84 -6.96
CA GLY A 240 8.82 10.84 -7.96
C GLY A 240 8.69 12.29 -7.46
N THR A 241 7.99 12.50 -6.35
CA THR A 241 7.83 13.82 -5.75
C THR A 241 8.36 13.82 -4.33
N ASP A 242 9.11 14.86 -4.00
CA ASP A 242 9.46 15.16 -2.62
C ASP A 242 8.20 15.62 -1.88
N SER A 243 7.83 14.92 -0.82
CA SER A 243 6.72 15.37 0.02
C SER A 243 7.18 16.49 0.95
N VAL A 244 7.28 17.68 0.41
CA VAL A 244 7.65 18.92 1.11
C VAL A 244 6.63 19.32 2.20
N ILE A 245 5.54 18.55 2.34
CA ILE A 245 4.44 18.87 3.27
C ILE A 245 4.89 19.03 4.72
N LEU A 246 6.03 18.47 5.10
CA LEU A 246 6.51 18.50 6.48
C LEU A 246 7.74 19.41 6.72
N GLY A 247 8.16 20.18 5.72
CA GLY A 247 9.23 21.17 5.84
C GLY A 247 10.48 20.60 6.50
N GLY A 248 11.41 20.25 5.73
CA GLY A 248 12.69 19.70 6.16
C GLY A 248 13.36 19.03 4.99
N ASP A 249 14.50 18.43 5.23
CA ASP A 249 15.23 17.66 4.24
C ASP A 249 14.32 16.68 3.50
N ALA A 250 14.60 16.44 2.23
CA ALA A 250 13.84 15.59 1.32
C ALA A 250 13.20 14.35 1.99
N HIS A 251 11.95 14.47 2.36
CA HIS A 251 11.15 13.39 2.89
C HIS A 251 10.19 12.90 1.82
N TYR A 252 10.53 11.77 1.22
CA TYR A 252 9.59 11.08 0.37
C TYR A 252 8.43 10.56 1.22
N GLY A 253 7.22 11.05 0.92
CA GLY A 253 6.02 10.69 1.66
C GLY A 253 5.77 9.17 1.56
N LYS A 254 5.45 8.55 2.68
CA LYS A 254 5.01 7.16 2.71
C LYS A 254 3.62 7.07 2.10
N LEU A 255 3.43 6.16 1.16
CA LEU A 255 2.10 5.74 0.78
C LEU A 255 1.52 4.90 1.93
N HIS A 256 0.33 5.28 2.43
CA HIS A 256 -0.38 4.48 3.43
C HIS A 256 -1.89 4.34 3.15
N ALA A 257 -2.33 4.76 1.97
CA ALA A 257 -3.67 4.51 1.48
C ALA A 257 -3.86 3.04 1.11
N LYS A 258 -5.07 2.50 1.34
CA LYS A 258 -5.46 1.16 0.96
C LYS A 258 -6.84 1.23 0.35
N PHE A 259 -6.90 1.07 -0.96
CA PHE A 259 -8.15 0.97 -1.68
C PHE A 259 -7.97 0.16 -2.97
N ILE A 260 -9.06 -0.45 -3.38
CA ILE A 260 -9.20 -1.16 -4.65
C ILE A 260 -10.53 -0.75 -5.26
N PHE A 261 -10.55 -0.48 -6.56
CA PHE A 261 -11.80 -0.19 -7.25
C PHE A 261 -11.73 -0.55 -8.75
N GLY A 262 -12.88 -0.88 -9.27
CA GLY A 262 -13.12 -1.13 -10.69
C GLY A 262 -14.34 -0.37 -11.18
N ASN A 263 -14.96 -0.86 -12.26
CA ASN A 263 -16.12 -0.20 -12.85
C ASN A 263 -17.37 -0.27 -11.96
N SER A 264 -17.58 -1.37 -11.26
CA SER A 264 -18.82 -1.65 -10.51
C SER A 264 -18.80 -1.13 -9.07
N GLY A 265 -17.62 -0.78 -8.53
CA GLY A 265 -17.46 -0.34 -7.16
C GLY A 265 -16.04 -0.54 -6.65
N GLY A 266 -15.87 -0.49 -5.34
CA GLY A 266 -14.57 -0.68 -4.74
C GLY A 266 -14.62 -0.81 -3.22
N PHE A 267 -13.42 -0.89 -2.64
CA PHE A 267 -13.18 -0.98 -1.21
C PHE A 267 -12.17 0.08 -0.77
N VAL A 268 -12.42 0.70 0.37
CA VAL A 268 -11.50 1.59 1.06
C VAL A 268 -11.42 1.15 2.52
N GLY A 269 -10.22 0.91 3.05
CA GLY A 269 -10.11 0.42 4.41
C GLY A 269 -8.70 0.38 4.96
N THR A 270 -8.51 -0.50 5.93
CA THR A 270 -7.25 -0.68 6.64
C THR A 270 -6.37 -1.81 6.07
N SER A 271 -6.93 -2.72 5.27
CA SER A 271 -6.23 -3.88 4.71
C SER A 271 -5.12 -3.48 3.73
N ASN A 272 -3.91 -3.94 4.00
CA ASN A 272 -2.75 -3.73 3.13
C ASN A 272 -2.67 -4.70 1.95
N PHE A 273 -3.59 -5.63 1.79
CA PHE A 273 -3.51 -6.73 0.85
C PHE A 273 -2.21 -7.54 0.99
N ASP A 274 -1.79 -7.78 2.23
CA ASP A 274 -0.64 -8.59 2.60
C ASP A 274 -1.07 -9.83 3.40
N TYR A 275 -0.13 -10.75 3.67
CA TYR A 275 -0.45 -11.98 4.43
C TYR A 275 -1.03 -11.70 5.81
N ARG A 276 -0.52 -10.69 6.51
CA ARG A 276 -1.01 -10.34 7.85
C ARG A 276 -2.42 -9.80 7.80
N SER A 277 -2.70 -8.90 6.87
CA SER A 277 -4.04 -8.35 6.69
C SER A 277 -5.04 -9.41 6.26
N ASN A 278 -4.60 -10.38 5.46
CA ASN A 278 -5.48 -11.46 5.01
C ASN A 278 -5.76 -12.51 6.09
N LEU A 279 -4.80 -12.81 6.95
CA LEU A 279 -4.86 -13.95 7.87
C LEU A 279 -4.99 -13.56 9.35
N TYR A 280 -4.26 -12.54 9.80
CA TYR A 280 -4.06 -12.32 11.23
C TYR A 280 -4.64 -11.02 11.76
N ASN A 281 -4.62 -9.96 10.96
CA ASN A 281 -5.03 -8.65 11.43
C ASN A 281 -6.55 -8.54 11.54
N ASN A 282 -6.99 -7.69 12.46
CA ASN A 282 -8.36 -7.20 12.47
C ASN A 282 -8.45 -6.02 11.53
N GLU A 283 -8.94 -6.25 10.32
CA GLU A 283 -9.11 -5.24 9.30
C GLU A 283 -10.54 -4.74 9.22
N LEU A 284 -10.70 -3.50 8.79
CA LEU A 284 -11.98 -2.82 8.66
C LEU A 284 -12.00 -1.98 7.40
N GLY A 285 -13.14 -1.90 6.74
CA GLY A 285 -13.31 -1.00 5.61
C GLY A 285 -14.73 -0.95 5.08
N PHE A 286 -14.90 -0.21 4.02
CA PHE A 286 -16.18 0.00 3.37
C PHE A 286 -16.09 -0.37 1.90
N PHE A 287 -16.99 -1.21 1.46
CA PHE A 287 -17.32 -1.36 0.05
C PHE A 287 -18.30 -0.26 -0.35
N PHE A 288 -18.10 0.30 -1.52
CA PHE A 288 -18.94 1.35 -2.10
C PHE A 288 -19.33 1.01 -3.55
N PHE A 289 -20.47 1.54 -4.00
CA PHE A 289 -21.04 1.26 -5.31
C PHE A 289 -21.54 2.57 -5.97
N GLY A 290 -20.68 3.59 -6.00
CA GLY A 290 -21.07 4.92 -6.49
C GLY A 290 -20.08 5.52 -7.45
N GLU A 291 -20.58 6.00 -8.60
CA GLU A 291 -19.77 6.61 -9.66
C GLU A 291 -19.03 7.85 -9.17
N GLY A 292 -19.64 8.70 -8.33
CA GLY A 292 -19.00 9.90 -7.81
C GLY A 292 -17.77 9.57 -6.95
N VAL A 293 -17.89 8.58 -6.05
CA VAL A 293 -16.77 8.11 -5.23
C VAL A 293 -15.69 7.47 -6.10
N ARG A 294 -16.09 6.70 -7.11
CA ARG A 294 -15.17 6.09 -8.07
C ARG A 294 -14.36 7.15 -8.81
N GLN A 295 -15.01 8.22 -9.30
CA GLN A 295 -14.32 9.29 -10.02
C GLN A 295 -13.30 10.02 -9.14
N GLU A 296 -13.64 10.33 -7.89
CA GLU A 296 -12.68 10.91 -6.95
C GLU A 296 -11.47 10.00 -6.70
N LEU A 297 -11.69 8.69 -6.61
CA LEU A 297 -10.60 7.74 -6.44
C LEU A 297 -9.74 7.60 -7.72
N ILE A 298 -10.31 7.75 -8.91
CA ILE A 298 -9.56 7.85 -10.17
C ILE A 298 -8.65 9.07 -10.11
N ASP A 299 -9.18 10.23 -9.74
CA ASP A 299 -8.39 11.48 -9.68
C ASP A 299 -7.22 11.35 -8.68
N VAL A 300 -7.47 10.74 -7.52
CA VAL A 300 -6.41 10.42 -6.53
C VAL A 300 -5.41 9.42 -7.09
N PHE A 301 -5.86 8.41 -7.81
CA PHE A 301 -5.00 7.39 -8.41
C PHE A 301 -4.08 8.00 -9.47
N GLU A 302 -4.63 8.80 -10.40
CA GLU A 302 -3.86 9.44 -11.47
C GLU A 302 -2.87 10.48 -10.90
N ASP A 303 -3.23 11.23 -9.85
CA ASP A 303 -2.29 12.11 -9.15
C ASP A 303 -1.09 11.32 -8.56
N LEU A 304 -1.36 10.22 -7.87
CA LEU A 304 -0.31 9.34 -7.33
C LEU A 304 0.54 8.72 -8.45
N LYS A 305 -0.08 8.24 -9.52
CA LYS A 305 0.56 7.63 -10.68
C LYS A 305 1.49 8.61 -11.38
N SER A 306 1.06 9.87 -11.54
CA SER A 306 1.86 10.92 -12.20
C SER A 306 3.21 11.19 -11.52
N THR A 307 3.32 10.84 -10.23
CA THR A 307 4.51 11.03 -9.40
C THR A 307 5.17 9.70 -9.01
N SER A 308 4.85 8.64 -9.73
CA SER A 308 5.36 7.29 -9.47
C SER A 308 6.24 6.80 -10.61
N TYR A 309 7.09 5.83 -10.32
CA TYR A 309 7.91 5.12 -11.30
C TYR A 309 7.26 3.80 -11.68
N ARG A 310 7.17 3.50 -12.96
CA ARG A 310 6.71 2.18 -13.41
C ARG A 310 7.82 1.15 -13.19
N TRP A 311 7.50 0.05 -12.53
CA TRP A 311 8.44 -1.01 -12.20
C TRP A 311 9.15 -1.57 -13.45
N GLY A 312 10.44 -1.76 -13.37
CA GLY A 312 11.27 -2.34 -14.43
C GLY A 312 11.71 -1.35 -15.52
N THR A 313 11.13 -0.13 -15.60
CA THR A 313 11.53 0.87 -16.60
C THR A 313 12.90 1.47 -16.29
N PRO A 314 13.56 2.09 -17.29
CA PRO A 314 14.84 2.78 -17.06
C PRO A 314 14.79 3.81 -15.94
N GLU A 315 13.71 4.57 -15.81
CA GLU A 315 13.52 5.58 -14.77
C GLU A 315 13.43 4.95 -13.38
N TRP A 316 12.73 3.82 -13.26
CA TRP A 316 12.63 3.06 -12.02
C TRP A 316 14.00 2.45 -11.62
N LEU A 317 14.72 1.88 -12.57
CA LEU A 317 16.07 1.35 -12.36
C LEU A 317 17.02 2.46 -11.90
N GLU A 318 16.97 3.63 -12.54
CA GLU A 318 17.78 4.79 -12.17
C GLU A 318 17.41 5.32 -10.77
N MET A 319 16.13 5.38 -10.43
CA MET A 319 15.69 5.71 -9.06
C MET A 319 16.32 4.78 -8.03
N ARG A 320 16.27 3.47 -8.27
CA ARG A 320 16.87 2.47 -7.36
C ARG A 320 18.38 2.65 -7.25
N ARG A 321 19.07 2.87 -8.37
CA ARG A 321 20.51 3.12 -8.41
C ARG A 321 20.86 4.32 -7.54
N LYS A 322 20.17 5.44 -7.71
CA LYS A 322 20.37 6.66 -6.91
C LYS A 322 20.18 6.40 -5.40
N VAL A 323 19.16 5.63 -5.02
CA VAL A 323 18.96 5.26 -3.61
C VAL A 323 20.12 4.44 -3.08
N MET A 324 20.55 3.43 -3.82
CA MET A 324 21.64 2.54 -3.41
C MET A 324 22.99 3.24 -3.30
N GLU A 325 23.24 4.26 -4.11
CA GLU A 325 24.47 5.06 -4.11
C GLU A 325 24.44 6.22 -3.11
N SER A 326 23.27 6.58 -2.60
CA SER A 326 23.13 7.69 -1.64
C SER A 326 23.66 7.35 -0.24
N ASP A 327 23.88 8.40 0.56
CA ASP A 327 24.21 8.29 2.00
C ASP A 327 22.96 8.10 2.88
N SER A 328 21.79 7.89 2.27
CA SER A 328 20.55 7.72 3.01
C SER A 328 20.53 6.40 3.80
N LYS A 329 19.78 6.38 4.91
CA LYS A 329 19.56 5.16 5.70
C LYS A 329 18.91 4.03 4.89
N LYS A 330 18.31 4.35 3.75
CA LYS A 330 17.64 3.39 2.85
C LYS A 330 18.60 2.70 1.88
N ALA A 331 19.78 3.27 1.66
CA ALA A 331 20.78 2.72 0.74
C ALA A 331 21.23 1.29 1.11
N GLY A 332 21.52 1.07 2.39
CA GLY A 332 21.94 -0.24 2.89
C GLY A 332 20.89 -1.34 2.66
N PRO A 333 19.66 -1.15 3.15
CA PRO A 333 18.55 -2.05 2.89
C PRO A 333 18.27 -2.27 1.40
N ALA A 334 18.26 -1.21 0.58
CA ALA A 334 18.03 -1.32 -0.86
C ALA A 334 19.07 -2.22 -1.55
N ARG A 335 20.34 -2.10 -1.17
CA ARG A 335 21.43 -2.98 -1.67
C ARG A 335 21.28 -4.45 -1.26
N LYS A 336 20.58 -4.74 -0.17
CA LYS A 336 20.45 -6.08 0.42
C LYS A 336 19.14 -6.79 0.10
N GLN A 337 18.26 -6.19 -0.70
CA GLN A 337 16.89 -6.72 -0.91
C GLN A 337 16.87 -8.18 -1.39
N ARG A 338 17.74 -8.56 -2.34
CA ARG A 338 17.81 -9.95 -2.82
C ARG A 338 18.18 -10.94 -1.72
N GLY A 339 19.22 -10.63 -0.96
CA GLY A 339 19.62 -11.45 0.18
C GLY A 339 18.55 -11.53 1.25
N THR A 340 17.93 -10.38 1.56
CA THR A 340 16.82 -10.29 2.51
C THR A 340 15.66 -11.17 2.06
N PHE A 341 15.22 -11.07 0.80
CA PHE A 341 14.14 -11.90 0.26
C PHE A 341 14.46 -13.38 0.30
N LYS A 342 15.68 -13.79 -0.16
CA LYS A 342 16.13 -15.18 -0.09
C LYS A 342 16.08 -15.74 1.34
N THR A 343 16.47 -14.94 2.33
CA THR A 343 16.42 -15.33 3.74
C THR A 343 14.99 -15.47 4.24
N ILE A 344 14.10 -14.52 3.92
CA ILE A 344 12.67 -14.58 4.28
C ILE A 344 12.05 -15.86 3.72
N ARG A 345 12.26 -16.14 2.44
CA ARG A 345 11.73 -17.32 1.76
C ARG A 345 12.28 -18.63 2.33
N ALA A 346 13.59 -18.70 2.55
CA ALA A 346 14.23 -19.89 3.11
C ALA A 346 13.76 -20.24 4.53
N LEU A 347 13.33 -19.25 5.29
CA LEU A 347 12.84 -19.40 6.67
C LEU A 347 11.31 -19.49 6.74
N GLY A 348 10.57 -19.40 5.62
CA GLY A 348 9.10 -19.38 5.62
C GLY A 348 8.50 -18.20 6.34
N LEU A 349 9.19 -17.04 6.38
CA LEU A 349 8.76 -15.84 7.12
C LEU A 349 7.84 -14.94 6.30
N GLU A 350 7.48 -15.29 5.08
CA GLU A 350 6.61 -14.50 4.20
C GLU A 350 5.25 -14.22 4.85
N TYR A 351 4.71 -15.19 5.58
CA TYR A 351 3.42 -15.09 6.28
C TYR A 351 3.42 -14.12 7.47
N LEU A 352 4.60 -13.66 7.90
CA LEU A 352 4.71 -12.69 8.99
C LEU A 352 4.76 -11.23 8.50
N MET A 353 4.68 -11.03 7.17
CA MET A 353 4.81 -9.72 6.52
C MET A 353 3.47 -9.18 6.05
#